data_fe6c3d78fc196917a1b9ffca7b1b1e43
#
_entry.id   fe6c3d78fc196917a1b9ffca7b1b1e43
#
_cell.length_a   1.000
_cell.length_b   1.000
_cell.length_c   1.000
_cell.angle_alpha   90.00
_cell.angle_beta   90.00
_cell.angle_gamma   90.00
#
_symmetry.space_group_name_H-M   'P 1'
#
loop_
_entity.id
_entity.type
_entity.pdbx_description
1 polymer ?
#
loop_
_entity_poly.entity_id
_entity_poly.type
_entity_poly.pdbx_seq_one_letter_code
_entity_poly.pdbx_strand_id
1 'polypeptide(L)' 'MWVNIKYIKVNEKQLLKVDRHKVEEHRKHLEEGGGMMPIDVVKINDDEFCISGNGRHRYFGVIEAGYELIEVNVLNK' A
#
# COMPACT_ATOMS: atom_id res chain seq x y z
N MET A 1 -5.30 8.36 -7.45
CA MET A 1 -6.47 8.48 -6.54
C MET A 1 -6.03 8.19 -5.12
N TRP A 2 -6.50 8.97 -4.16
CA TRP A 2 -6.19 8.77 -2.75
C TRP A 2 -7.32 8.01 -2.08
N VAL A 3 -6.99 6.96 -1.35
CA VAL A 3 -7.97 6.17 -0.60
C VAL A 3 -7.49 5.96 0.83
N ASN A 4 -8.43 5.74 1.74
CA ASN A 4 -8.08 5.41 3.13
C ASN A 4 -7.53 3.99 3.18
N ILE A 5 -6.45 3.80 3.94
CA ILE A 5 -5.78 2.51 4.06
C ILE A 5 -6.71 1.38 4.52
N LYS A 6 -7.77 1.70 5.26
CA LYS A 6 -8.72 0.70 5.73
C LYS A 6 -9.49 -0.01 4.62
N TYR A 7 -9.54 0.60 3.41
CA TYR A 7 -10.20 0.01 2.26
C TYR A 7 -9.29 -0.88 1.42
N ILE A 8 -8.02 -0.98 1.80
CA ILE A 8 -7.04 -1.80 1.08
C ILE A 8 -6.94 -3.17 1.73
N LYS A 9 -6.98 -4.22 0.91
CA LYS A 9 -6.83 -5.60 1.35
C LYS A 9 -5.53 -6.18 0.83
N VAL A 10 -4.88 -6.98 1.66
CA VAL A 10 -3.66 -7.71 1.30
C VAL A 10 -3.98 -9.19 1.42
N ASN A 11 -3.75 -9.98 0.36
CA ASN A 11 -4.03 -11.41 0.42
C ASN A 11 -2.94 -12.15 1.22
N GLU A 12 -3.24 -13.40 1.62
CA GLU A 12 -2.33 -14.19 2.44
C GLU A 12 -0.97 -14.42 1.79
N LYS A 13 -0.93 -14.63 0.47
CA LYS A 13 0.33 -14.82 -0.25
C LYS A 13 1.20 -13.58 -0.17
N GLN A 14 0.59 -12.41 -0.29
CA GLN A 14 1.31 -11.14 -0.18
C GLN A 14 1.84 -10.93 1.25
N LEU A 15 1.03 -11.27 2.26
CA LEU A 15 1.45 -11.18 3.67
C LEU A 15 2.65 -12.06 3.97
N LEU A 16 2.67 -13.29 3.43
CA LEU A 16 3.79 -14.22 3.64
C LEU A 16 5.09 -13.75 2.97
N LYS A 17 5.00 -12.86 1.99
CA LYS A 17 6.15 -12.37 1.25
C LYS A 17 6.57 -10.96 1.67
N VAL A 18 6.11 -10.48 2.81
CA VAL A 18 6.49 -9.16 3.31
C VAL A 18 7.93 -9.22 3.83
N ASP A 19 8.78 -8.36 3.28
CA ASP A 19 10.14 -8.17 3.73
C ASP A 19 10.17 -6.96 4.64
N ARG A 20 10.40 -7.18 5.93
CA ARG A 20 10.39 -6.11 6.94
C ARG A 20 11.43 -5.03 6.64
N HIS A 21 12.57 -5.39 6.06
CA HIS A 21 13.59 -4.43 5.70
C HIS A 21 13.08 -3.42 4.67
N LYS A 22 12.34 -3.90 3.67
CA LYS A 22 11.75 -3.03 2.64
C LYS A 22 10.66 -2.14 3.23
N VAL A 23 9.85 -2.67 4.15
CA VAL A 23 8.83 -1.88 4.84
C VAL A 23 9.50 -0.74 5.61
N GLU A 24 10.58 -1.02 6.34
CA GLU A 24 11.33 -0.03 7.09
C GLU A 24 11.93 1.05 6.20
N GLU A 25 12.45 0.68 5.03
CA GLU A 25 12.98 1.64 4.08
C GLU A 25 11.91 2.62 3.62
N HIS A 26 10.72 2.12 3.29
CA HIS A 26 9.61 2.98 2.88
C HIS A 26 9.13 3.86 4.01
N ARG A 27 9.04 3.31 5.23
CA ARG A 27 8.65 4.07 6.40
C ARG A 27 9.59 5.23 6.64
N LYS A 28 10.89 4.97 6.64
CA LYS A 28 11.91 6.00 6.84
C LYS A 28 11.85 7.08 5.78
N HIS A 29 11.69 6.67 4.52
CA HIS A 29 11.60 7.61 3.40
C HIS A 29 10.43 8.57 3.57
N LEU A 30 9.27 8.06 3.98
CA LEU A 30 8.08 8.87 4.24
C LEU A 30 8.26 9.78 5.44
N GLU A 31 8.88 9.30 6.52
CA GLU A 31 9.12 10.10 7.72
C GLU A 31 10.11 11.24 7.45
N GLU A 32 11.00 11.08 6.49
CA GLU A 32 11.95 12.10 6.08
C GLU A 32 11.36 13.09 5.06
N GLY A 33 10.06 13.00 4.81
CA GLY A 33 9.36 13.90 3.90
C GLY A 33 9.42 13.49 2.43
N GLY A 34 9.87 12.27 2.14
CA GLY A 34 9.91 11.76 0.78
C GLY A 34 8.52 11.40 0.26
N GLY A 35 8.37 11.47 -1.06
CA GLY A 35 7.15 11.02 -1.71
C GLY A 35 7.17 9.53 -1.95
N MET A 36 6.04 8.96 -2.36
CA MET A 36 5.93 7.56 -2.69
C MET A 36 5.12 7.39 -3.97
N MET A 37 5.56 6.47 -4.81
CA MET A 37 4.81 6.14 -6.02
C MET A 37 3.49 5.46 -5.67
N PRO A 38 2.41 5.72 -6.42
CA PRO A 38 1.14 5.04 -6.20
C PRO A 38 1.31 3.52 -6.30
N ILE A 39 0.54 2.78 -5.50
CA ILE A 39 0.49 1.33 -5.62
C ILE A 39 -0.65 0.93 -6.55
N ASP A 40 -0.46 -0.18 -7.26
CA ASP A 40 -1.49 -0.72 -8.13
C ASP A 40 -2.48 -1.54 -7.31
N VAL A 41 -3.77 -1.29 -7.53
CA VAL A 41 -4.83 -2.03 -6.86
C VAL A 41 -5.91 -2.41 -7.86
N VAL A 42 -6.66 -3.44 -7.51
CA VAL A 42 -7.84 -3.88 -8.26
C VAL A 42 -9.05 -3.65 -7.36
N LYS A 43 -10.06 -3.02 -7.89
CA LYS A 43 -11.31 -2.79 -7.14
C LYS A 43 -12.07 -4.11 -7.02
N ILE A 44 -12.38 -4.51 -5.77
CA ILE A 44 -13.14 -5.73 -5.48
C ILE A 44 -14.63 -5.40 -5.44
N ASN A 45 -14.98 -4.33 -4.74
CA ASN A 45 -16.35 -3.81 -4.64
C ASN A 45 -16.27 -2.31 -4.37
N ASP A 46 -17.39 -1.67 -4.08
CA ASP A 46 -17.43 -0.21 -3.91
C ASP A 46 -16.52 0.32 -2.81
N ASP A 47 -16.26 -0.49 -1.78
CA ASP A 47 -15.50 -0.09 -0.60
C ASP A 47 -14.20 -0.85 -0.40
N GLU A 48 -13.81 -1.71 -1.34
CA GLU A 48 -12.63 -2.55 -1.15
C GLU A 48 -11.75 -2.61 -2.38
N PHE A 49 -10.43 -2.53 -2.13
CA PHE A 49 -9.40 -2.66 -3.15
C PHE A 49 -8.40 -3.71 -2.70
N CYS A 50 -7.90 -4.50 -3.63
CA CYS A 50 -6.85 -5.48 -3.36
C CYS A 50 -5.56 -5.03 -4.02
N ILE A 51 -4.43 -5.13 -3.31
CA ILE A 51 -3.11 -4.79 -3.87
C ILE A 51 -2.79 -5.76 -5.00
N SER A 52 -2.36 -5.20 -6.14
CA SER A 52 -1.88 -5.96 -7.28
C SER A 52 -0.38 -5.76 -7.41
N GLY A 53 0.37 -6.84 -7.58
CA GLY A 53 1.82 -6.77 -7.74
C GLY A 53 2.55 -6.52 -6.42
N ASN A 54 3.57 -5.67 -6.45
CA ASN A 54 4.54 -5.51 -5.35
C ASN A 54 4.25 -4.34 -4.41
N GLY A 55 3.03 -3.84 -4.38
CA GLY A 55 2.68 -2.68 -3.55
C GLY A 55 2.63 -2.90 -2.04
N ARG A 56 2.73 -4.15 -1.58
CA ARG A 56 2.57 -4.49 -0.17
C ARG A 56 3.58 -3.79 0.75
N HIS A 57 4.82 -3.67 0.32
CA HIS A 57 5.86 -3.04 1.15
C HIS A 57 5.60 -1.54 1.32
N ARG A 58 5.18 -0.87 0.26
CA ARG A 58 4.79 0.54 0.32
C ARG A 58 3.54 0.74 1.18
N TYR A 59 2.57 -0.14 1.04
CA TYR A 59 1.35 -0.10 1.84
C TYR A 59 1.66 -0.18 3.35
N PHE A 60 2.45 -1.17 3.76
CA PHE A 60 2.83 -1.30 5.17
C PHE A 60 3.72 -0.15 5.64
N GLY A 61 4.59 0.37 4.77
CA GLY A 61 5.39 1.56 5.09
C GLY A 61 4.51 2.77 5.39
N VAL A 62 3.46 2.98 4.61
CA VAL A 62 2.50 4.06 4.82
C VAL A 62 1.80 3.92 6.17
N ILE A 63 1.33 2.72 6.49
CA ILE A 63 0.65 2.45 7.76
C ILE A 63 1.59 2.73 8.94
N GLU A 64 2.80 2.22 8.87
CA GLU A 64 3.75 2.35 9.99
C GLU A 64 4.31 3.76 10.13
N ALA A 65 4.27 4.55 9.07
CA ALA A 65 4.61 5.96 9.13
C ALA A 65 3.46 6.83 9.69
N GLY A 66 2.29 6.23 9.93
CA GLY A 66 1.16 6.92 10.56
C GLY A 66 0.22 7.62 9.62
N TYR A 67 0.30 7.36 8.32
CA TYR A 67 -0.63 7.97 7.36
C TYR A 67 -1.93 7.19 7.28
N GLU A 68 -3.02 7.90 7.05
CA GLU A 68 -4.35 7.30 6.87
C GLU A 68 -4.74 7.14 5.40
N LEU A 69 -4.09 7.89 4.51
CA LEU A 69 -4.39 7.87 3.07
C LEU A 69 -3.20 7.36 2.29
N ILE A 70 -3.50 6.65 1.21
CA ILE A 70 -2.48 6.14 0.29
C ILE A 70 -2.93 6.41 -1.14
N GLU A 71 -1.97 6.80 -1.99
CA GLU A 71 -2.26 6.99 -3.40
C GLU A 71 -2.23 5.66 -4.14
N VAL A 72 -3.23 5.42 -4.98
CA VAL A 72 -3.38 4.18 -5.72
C VAL A 72 -3.67 4.42 -7.19
N ASN A 73 -3.25 3.46 -8.02
CA ASN A 73 -3.69 3.33 -9.41
C ASN A 73 -4.68 2.18 -9.45
N VAL A 74 -5.92 2.45 -9.81
CA VAL A 74 -6.93 1.41 -9.92
C VAL A 74 -6.83 0.76 -11.29
N LEU A 75 -6.50 -0.52 -11.31
CA LEU A 75 -6.38 -1.27 -12.55
C LEU A 75 -7.76 -1.77 -12.99
N ASN A 76 -8.02 -1.65 -14.28
CA ASN A 76 -9.22 -2.19 -14.87
C ASN A 76 -9.01 -3.67 -15.21
N LYS A 77 -9.97 -4.47 -14.83
CA LYS A 77 -9.99 -5.89 -15.22
C LYS A 77 -11.24 -6.21 -15.97
#